data_ebf4482b7882a086a0fd0604be97c141
#
_entry.id   ebf4482b7882a086a0fd0604be97c141
#
_cell.length_a   1.000
_cell.length_b   1.000
_cell.length_c   1.000
_cell.angle_alpha   90.00
_cell.angle_beta   90.00
_cell.angle_gamma   90.00
#
_symmetry.space_group_name_H-M   'P 1'
#
loop_
_entity.id
_entity.type
_entity.pdbx_description
1 polymer ?
#
loop_
_entity_poly.entity_id
_entity_poly.type
_entity_poly.pdbx_seq_one_letter_code
_entity_poly.pdbx_strand_id
1 'polypeptide(L)'
;MISIVGLGVELGDLTEGAKNQILSGKKIVLKSKNFKTTQSVKSLGVEFATLDYIYDKSRNFDSLNKNLANAVLNLAKESDVVYCVNGSVTEDISAQLIIKRSKNVQVFDGVS
;
A
#
# COMPACT_ATOMS: atom_id res chain seq x y z
N MET A 1 3.79 -4.52 -12.58
CA MET A 1 4.38 -3.37 -11.87
C MET A 1 3.65 -3.10 -10.57
N ILE A 2 4.41 -2.96 -9.51
CA ILE A 2 3.89 -2.58 -8.21
C ILE A 2 4.47 -1.22 -7.85
N SER A 3 3.62 -0.26 -7.52
CA SER A 3 4.04 1.00 -6.92
C SER A 3 3.66 0.95 -5.45
N ILE A 4 4.63 1.08 -4.56
CA ILE A 4 4.37 1.11 -3.12
C ILE A 4 4.41 2.56 -2.66
N VAL A 5 3.34 2.98 -2.00
CA VAL A 5 3.15 4.37 -1.60
C VAL A 5 3.05 4.46 -0.09
N GLY A 6 3.89 5.29 0.52
CA GLY A 6 3.76 5.65 1.92
C GLY A 6 2.82 6.83 2.05
N LEU A 7 1.77 6.67 2.85
CA LEU A 7 0.76 7.73 3.03
C LEU A 7 1.13 8.74 4.11
N GLY A 8 2.23 8.50 4.83
CA GLY A 8 2.55 9.30 6.00
C GLY A 8 1.68 8.94 7.20
N VAL A 9 1.68 9.77 8.22
CA VAL A 9 0.93 9.54 9.47
C VAL A 9 -0.17 10.57 9.71
N GLU A 10 -0.09 11.72 9.08
CA GLU A 10 -1.06 12.81 9.18
C GLU A 10 -1.67 13.15 7.82
N LEU A 11 -2.82 13.79 7.82
CA LEU A 11 -3.57 14.10 6.61
C LEU A 11 -2.82 14.98 5.60
N GLY A 12 -1.85 15.74 6.02
CA GLY A 12 -1.07 16.61 5.13
C GLY A 12 0.20 15.98 4.57
N ASP A 13 0.48 14.71 4.89
CA ASP A 13 1.78 14.09 4.60
C ASP A 13 1.90 13.47 3.19
N LEU A 14 0.83 13.47 2.41
CA LEU A 14 0.83 12.85 1.09
C LEU A 14 1.70 13.67 0.12
N THR A 15 2.75 13.05 -0.38
CA THR A 15 3.66 13.71 -1.33
C THR A 15 3.03 13.82 -2.71
N GLU A 16 3.54 14.72 -3.55
CA GLU A 16 3.09 14.86 -4.94
C GLU A 16 3.32 13.58 -5.75
N GLY A 17 4.46 12.93 -5.55
CA GLY A 17 4.76 11.66 -6.23
C GLY A 17 3.77 10.56 -5.86
N ALA A 18 3.45 10.43 -4.57
CA ALA A 18 2.46 9.49 -4.08
C ALA A 18 1.06 9.80 -4.64
N LYS A 19 0.65 11.05 -4.61
CA LYS A 19 -0.62 11.51 -5.16
C LYS A 19 -0.75 11.18 -6.63
N ASN A 20 0.30 11.44 -7.40
CA ASN A 20 0.30 11.16 -8.84
C ASN A 20 0.13 9.67 -9.13
N GLN A 21 0.74 8.79 -8.32
CA GLN A 21 0.56 7.35 -8.45
C GLN A 21 -0.88 6.94 -8.15
N ILE A 22 -1.47 7.48 -7.11
CA ILE A 22 -2.87 7.18 -6.76
C ILE A 22 -3.83 7.63 -7.86
N LEU A 23 -3.53 8.74 -8.52
CA LEU A 23 -4.37 9.28 -9.60
C LEU A 23 -4.06 8.68 -10.98
N SER A 24 -3.13 7.73 -11.07
CA SER A 24 -2.63 7.22 -12.36
C SER A 24 -3.56 6.25 -13.09
N GLY A 25 -4.69 5.88 -12.49
CA GLY A 25 -5.63 4.94 -13.09
C GLY A 25 -5.32 3.47 -12.83
N LYS A 26 -4.28 3.18 -12.07
CA LYS A 26 -3.93 1.80 -11.66
C LYS A 26 -4.86 1.32 -10.55
N LYS A 27 -4.83 0.02 -10.28
CA LYS A 27 -5.60 -0.55 -9.16
C LYS A 27 -5.01 -0.10 -7.84
N ILE A 28 -5.83 0.53 -7.02
CA ILE A 28 -5.41 1.05 -5.71
C ILE A 28 -5.80 0.04 -4.64
N VAL A 29 -4.82 -0.35 -3.82
CA VAL A 29 -5.02 -1.28 -2.71
C VAL A 29 -4.43 -0.66 -1.45
N LEU A 30 -5.28 -0.48 -0.45
CA LEU A 30 -4.86 0.02 0.86
C LEU A 30 -4.58 -1.17 1.78
N LYS A 31 -3.51 -1.11 2.51
CA LYS A 31 -3.18 -2.12 3.52
C LYS A 31 -4.34 -2.27 4.51
N SER A 32 -4.92 -1.15 4.95
CA SER A 32 -6.10 -1.13 5.80
C SER A 32 -6.88 0.17 5.59
N LYS A 33 -8.20 0.10 5.77
CA LYS A 33 -9.06 1.28 5.77
C LYS A 33 -9.03 2.03 7.11
N ASN A 34 -8.44 1.44 8.14
CA ASN A 34 -8.52 1.94 9.52
C ASN A 34 -7.43 2.95 9.86
N PHE A 35 -6.63 3.36 8.88
CA PHE A 35 -5.63 4.40 9.08
C PHE A 35 -6.24 5.79 8.92
N LYS A 36 -5.75 6.74 9.71
CA LYS A 36 -6.12 8.14 9.58
C LYS A 36 -5.86 8.65 8.16
N THR A 37 -4.76 8.23 7.56
CA THR A 37 -4.34 8.64 6.21
C THR A 37 -5.21 8.06 5.09
N THR A 38 -6.11 7.13 5.38
CA THR A 38 -7.10 6.65 4.40
C THR A 38 -7.94 7.81 3.87
N GLN A 39 -8.20 8.81 4.70
CA GLN A 39 -8.96 10.01 4.29
C GLN A 39 -8.26 10.78 3.18
N SER A 40 -6.92 10.78 3.16
CA SER A 40 -6.14 11.41 2.07
C SER A 40 -6.43 10.74 0.72
N VAL A 41 -6.59 9.42 0.71
CA VAL A 41 -6.93 8.69 -0.51
C VAL A 41 -8.37 8.91 -0.92
N LYS A 42 -9.29 8.87 0.03
CA LYS A 42 -10.72 9.13 -0.22
C LYS A 42 -10.94 10.51 -0.83
N SER A 43 -10.22 11.52 -0.36
CA SER A 43 -10.36 12.89 -0.84
C SER A 43 -9.94 13.06 -2.30
N LEU A 44 -9.18 12.13 -2.85
CA LEU A 44 -8.78 12.15 -4.27
C LEU A 44 -9.86 11.58 -5.20
N GLY A 45 -10.94 11.03 -4.64
CA GLY A 45 -12.06 10.54 -5.44
C GLY A 45 -11.83 9.24 -6.18
N VAL A 46 -10.80 8.46 -5.80
CA VAL A 46 -10.49 7.19 -6.45
C VAL A 46 -11.16 6.03 -5.73
N GLU A 47 -11.48 4.98 -6.49
CA GLU A 47 -11.91 3.70 -5.92
C GLU A 47 -10.69 2.93 -5.44
N PHE A 48 -10.84 2.21 -4.34
CA PHE A 48 -9.77 1.37 -3.80
C PHE A 48 -10.32 0.13 -3.12
N ALA A 49 -9.51 -0.92 -3.11
CA ALA A 49 -9.75 -2.11 -2.31
C ALA A 49 -8.92 -2.03 -1.02
N THR A 50 -9.29 -2.81 -0.02
CA THR A 50 -8.53 -2.90 1.23
C THR A 50 -8.17 -4.36 1.52
N LEU A 51 -7.14 -4.55 2.35
CA LEU A 51 -6.69 -5.87 2.76
C LEU A 51 -7.05 -6.20 4.21
N ASP A 52 -8.04 -5.52 4.76
CA ASP A 52 -8.46 -5.75 6.16
C ASP A 52 -8.86 -7.19 6.44
N TYR A 53 -9.43 -7.88 5.46
CA TYR A 53 -9.80 -9.29 5.62
C TYR A 53 -8.60 -10.20 5.94
N ILE A 54 -7.40 -9.81 5.56
CA ILE A 54 -6.18 -10.57 5.84
C ILE A 54 -5.80 -10.48 7.31
N TYR A 55 -6.08 -9.34 7.94
CA TYR A 55 -5.86 -9.15 9.38
C TYR A 55 -6.64 -10.18 10.20
N ASP A 56 -7.90 -10.42 9.81
CA ASP A 56 -8.77 -11.34 10.53
C ASP A 56 -8.34 -12.80 10.40
N LYS A 57 -7.65 -13.13 9.32
CA LYS A 57 -7.20 -14.50 9.03
C LYS A 57 -5.81 -14.83 9.54
N SER A 58 -5.05 -13.83 9.95
CA SER A 58 -3.65 -14.01 10.30
C SER A 58 -3.47 -14.23 11.80
N ARG A 59 -2.60 -15.19 12.14
CA ARG A 59 -2.39 -15.61 13.52
C ARG A 59 -1.45 -14.69 14.31
N ASN A 60 -0.51 -14.08 13.62
CA ASN A 60 0.51 -13.22 14.22
C ASN A 60 1.01 -12.22 13.18
N PHE A 61 1.89 -11.29 13.60
CA PHE A 61 2.41 -10.26 12.72
C PHE A 61 3.24 -10.81 11.57
N ASP A 62 4.00 -11.88 11.79
CA ASP A 62 4.81 -12.48 10.71
C ASP A 62 3.91 -13.06 9.62
N SER A 63 2.89 -13.83 10.00
CA SER A 63 1.90 -14.36 9.06
C SER A 63 1.15 -13.25 8.36
N LEU A 64 0.75 -12.21 9.10
CA LEU A 64 0.04 -11.06 8.55
C LEU A 64 0.85 -10.41 7.43
N ASN A 65 2.10 -10.07 7.69
CA ASN A 65 2.93 -9.37 6.71
C ASN A 65 3.21 -10.24 5.48
N LYS A 66 3.44 -11.54 5.66
CA LYS A 66 3.61 -12.47 4.54
C LYS A 66 2.34 -12.57 3.70
N ASN A 67 1.18 -12.65 4.35
CA ASN A 67 -0.10 -12.75 3.65
C ASN A 67 -0.44 -11.48 2.91
N LEU A 68 -0.15 -10.31 3.47
CA LEU A 68 -0.32 -9.03 2.80
C LEU A 68 0.56 -8.94 1.55
N ALA A 69 1.84 -9.30 1.68
CA ALA A 69 2.76 -9.30 0.55
C ALA A 69 2.31 -10.26 -0.55
N ASN A 70 1.88 -11.47 -0.17
CA ASN A 70 1.36 -12.46 -1.13
C ASN A 70 0.15 -11.94 -1.89
N ALA A 71 -0.78 -11.29 -1.19
CA ALA A 71 -1.98 -10.73 -1.82
C ALA A 71 -1.62 -9.67 -2.87
N VAL A 72 -0.72 -8.77 -2.55
CA VAL A 72 -0.28 -7.72 -3.47
C VAL A 72 0.44 -8.32 -4.68
N LEU A 73 1.35 -9.26 -4.44
CA LEU A 73 2.09 -9.93 -5.51
C LEU A 73 1.16 -10.69 -6.46
N ASN A 74 0.11 -11.32 -5.93
CA ASN A 74 -0.89 -12.02 -6.74
C ASN A 74 -1.71 -11.05 -7.59
N LEU A 75 -2.12 -9.92 -7.03
CA LEU A 75 -2.86 -8.89 -7.78
C LEU A 75 -2.00 -8.33 -8.91
N ALA A 76 -0.71 -8.17 -8.67
CA ALA A 76 0.22 -7.61 -9.65
C ALA A 76 0.48 -8.52 -10.84
N LYS A 77 0.11 -9.80 -10.77
CA LYS A 77 0.20 -10.72 -11.89
C LYS A 77 -0.80 -10.35 -12.99
N GLU A 78 -1.90 -9.72 -12.65
CA GLU A 78 -3.00 -9.43 -13.58
C GLU A 78 -3.09 -7.95 -13.96
N SER A 79 -2.57 -7.05 -13.15
CA SER A 79 -2.67 -5.61 -13.41
C SER A 79 -1.60 -4.85 -12.64
N ASP A 80 -1.37 -3.60 -13.03
CA ASP A 80 -0.54 -2.69 -12.26
C ASP A 80 -1.26 -2.32 -10.97
N VAL A 81 -0.55 -2.36 -9.85
CA VAL A 81 -1.11 -2.15 -8.51
C VAL A 81 -0.36 -1.03 -7.81
N VAL A 82 -1.12 -0.17 -7.14
CA VAL A 82 -0.58 0.82 -6.21
C VAL A 82 -0.94 0.35 -4.80
N TYR A 83 0.06 -0.06 -4.03
CA TYR A 83 -0.11 -0.54 -2.67
C TYR A 83 0.20 0.58 -1.69
N CYS A 84 -0.78 0.99 -0.93
CA CYS A 84 -0.66 2.12 0.01
C CYS A 84 -0.53 1.61 1.44
N VAL A 85 0.53 2.05 2.10
CA VAL A 85 0.80 1.72 3.51
C VAL A 85 0.80 2.99 4.35
N ASN A 86 0.51 2.85 5.64
CA ASN A 86 0.58 3.95 6.58
C ASN A 86 2.04 4.24 6.94
N GLY A 87 2.37 5.49 7.14
CA GLY A 87 3.74 5.89 7.48
C GLY A 87 4.69 5.80 6.30
N SER A 88 5.90 5.32 6.56
CA SER A 88 6.97 5.19 5.58
C SER A 88 7.05 3.77 5.04
N VAL A 89 7.32 3.65 3.74
CA VAL A 89 7.53 2.35 3.08
C VAL A 89 8.73 1.62 3.70
N THR A 90 9.78 2.35 4.09
CA THR A 90 10.98 1.73 4.67
C THR A 90 10.72 1.03 5.99
N GLU A 91 9.69 1.44 6.73
CA GLU A 91 9.33 0.87 8.02
C GLU A 91 8.25 -0.21 7.93
N ASP A 92 7.65 -0.39 6.77
CA ASP A 92 6.56 -1.36 6.59
C ASP A 92 7.11 -2.72 6.19
N ILE A 93 6.87 -3.73 7.03
CA ILE A 93 7.41 -5.08 6.82
C ILE A 93 6.82 -5.72 5.56
N SER A 94 5.52 -5.59 5.33
CA SER A 94 4.89 -6.15 4.13
C SER A 94 5.48 -5.54 2.86
N ALA A 95 5.72 -4.24 2.85
CA ALA A 95 6.34 -3.54 1.74
C ALA A 95 7.77 -4.04 1.48
N GLN A 96 8.55 -4.23 2.54
CA GLN A 96 9.92 -4.74 2.42
C GLN A 96 9.96 -6.17 1.87
N LEU A 97 8.99 -7.01 2.24
CA LEU A 97 8.87 -8.35 1.68
C LEU A 97 8.55 -8.32 0.18
N ILE A 98 7.69 -7.40 -0.26
CA ILE A 98 7.37 -7.22 -1.68
C ILE A 98 8.62 -6.80 -2.45
N ILE A 99 9.37 -5.84 -1.92
CA ILE A 99 10.59 -5.33 -2.55
C ILE A 99 11.62 -6.45 -2.73
N LYS A 100 11.76 -7.33 -1.74
CA LYS A 100 12.68 -8.47 -1.84
C LYS A 100 12.26 -9.49 -2.89
N ARG A 101 10.95 -9.68 -3.08
CA ARG A 101 10.40 -10.78 -3.88
C ARG A 101 10.07 -10.39 -5.31
N SER A 102 10.02 -9.11 -5.62
CA SER A 102 9.69 -8.62 -6.97
C SER A 102 10.76 -7.64 -7.45
N LYS A 103 11.13 -7.75 -8.74
CA LYS A 103 12.06 -6.82 -9.37
C LYS A 103 11.36 -5.64 -9.98
N ASN A 104 10.05 -5.69 -10.12
CA ASN A 104 9.27 -4.69 -10.83
C ASN A 104 8.48 -3.83 -9.84
N VAL A 105 9.21 -3.15 -8.96
CA VAL A 105 8.64 -2.34 -7.87
C VAL A 105 9.21 -0.94 -7.91
N GLN A 106 8.35 0.06 -7.77
CA GLN A 106 8.74 1.46 -7.53
C GLN A 106 8.22 1.88 -6.17
N VAL A 107 8.97 2.73 -5.48
CA VAL A 107 8.63 3.20 -4.13
C VAL A 107 8.46 4.71 -4.16
N PHE A 108 7.34 5.16 -3.59
CA PHE A 108 7.02 6.57 -3.40
C PHE A 108 6.82 6.79 -1.91
N ASP A 109 7.90 7.07 -1.21
CA ASP A 109 7.90 7.07 0.25
C ASP A 109 7.13 8.25 0.82
N GLY A 110 6.63 8.07 2.02
CA GLY A 110 5.95 9.09 2.79
C GLY A 110 6.78 9.54 3.97
N VAL A 111 6.26 10.55 4.66
CA VAL A 111 6.86 11.05 5.90
C VAL A 111 6.54 10.06 7.03
N SER A 112 7.52 9.72 7.81
CA SER A 112 7.35 8.86 8.99
C SER A 112 7.21 9.65 10.27
#